data_11960cb6ed48e71219294c8530a80bc1
#
_entry.id   11960cb6ed48e71219294c8530a80bc1
#
_cell.length_a   1.000
_cell.length_b   1.000
_cell.length_c   1.000
_cell.angle_alpha   90.00
_cell.angle_beta   90.00
_cell.angle_gamma   90.00
#
_symmetry.space_group_name_H-M   'P 1'
#
loop_
_entity.id
_entity.type
_entity.pdbx_description
1 polymer ?
#
loop_
_entity_poly.entity_id
_entity_poly.type
_entity_poly.pdbx_seq_one_letter_code
_entity_poly.pdbx_strand_id
1 'polypeptide(L)'
;MHLVIATQRPSVDVITGLIKANIPSRIAFAVSSGVDSRTILDSVGAEKLLGKGDMLYAPIGSTKPIRVQGAFISEEEITRIVDYIKRKDVSETSEMIEREIESSLNHNDDKKGGYTEDEEERDPILIEAIERCINDKTASI
;
A
#
# COMPACT_ATOMS: atom_id res chain seq x y z
N MET A 1 -0.03 12.48 4.42
CA MET A 1 -0.43 11.40 3.49
C MET A 1 -1.44 10.53 4.19
N HIS A 2 -2.56 10.20 3.53
CA HIS A 2 -3.59 9.30 4.06
C HIS A 2 -3.56 8.00 3.25
N LEU A 3 -3.75 6.87 3.93
CA LEU A 3 -3.74 5.54 3.30
C LEU A 3 -5.09 4.86 3.52
N VAL A 4 -5.71 4.40 2.44
CA VAL A 4 -6.93 3.58 2.46
C VAL A 4 -6.63 2.27 1.75
N ILE A 5 -6.83 1.17 2.47
CA ILE A 5 -6.64 -0.19 1.93
C ILE A 5 -8.00 -0.88 1.87
N ALA A 6 -8.34 -1.45 0.73
CA ALA A 6 -9.57 -2.22 0.54
C ALA A 6 -9.26 -3.62 0.00
N THR A 7 -10.00 -4.62 0.47
CA THR A 7 -9.89 -6.00 0.00
C THR A 7 -11.27 -6.66 -0.02
N GLN A 8 -11.48 -7.55 -0.97
CA GLN A 8 -12.67 -8.42 -1.04
C GLN A 8 -12.42 -9.81 -0.42
N ARG A 9 -11.19 -10.08 0.05
CA ARG A 9 -10.81 -11.35 0.68
C ARG A 9 -10.38 -11.12 2.11
N PRO A 10 -11.30 -11.17 3.09
CA PRO A 10 -10.99 -10.97 4.50
C PRO A 10 -10.38 -12.21 5.13
N SER A 11 -9.28 -12.72 4.56
CA SER A 11 -8.53 -13.84 5.12
C SER A 11 -7.39 -13.36 6.03
N VAL A 12 -6.94 -14.23 6.92
CA VAL A 12 -5.84 -13.94 7.85
C VAL A 12 -4.53 -13.69 7.10
N ASP A 13 -4.37 -14.32 5.93
CA ASP A 13 -3.19 -14.15 5.07
C ASP A 13 -3.13 -12.75 4.42
N VAL A 14 -4.30 -12.15 4.18
CA VAL A 14 -4.41 -10.81 3.59
C VAL A 14 -4.43 -9.74 4.69
N ILE A 15 -5.23 -9.94 5.74
CA ILE A 15 -5.36 -9.01 6.87
C ILE A 15 -4.50 -9.51 8.02
N THR A 16 -3.21 -9.36 7.87
CA THR A 16 -2.21 -9.82 8.85
C THR A 16 -2.22 -8.97 10.13
N GLY A 17 -1.64 -9.50 11.20
CA GLY A 17 -1.46 -8.76 12.45
C GLY A 17 -0.65 -7.47 12.27
N LEU A 18 0.32 -7.47 11.34
CA LEU A 18 1.11 -6.29 11.01
C LEU A 18 0.27 -5.17 10.37
N ILE A 19 -0.63 -5.53 9.44
CA ILE A 19 -1.57 -4.57 8.82
C ILE A 19 -2.49 -4.00 9.88
N LYS A 20 -3.05 -4.84 10.77
CA LYS A 20 -3.94 -4.40 11.85
C LYS A 20 -3.28 -3.44 12.83
N ALA A 21 -1.99 -3.65 13.11
CA ALA A 21 -1.21 -2.79 14.01
C ALA A 21 -0.95 -1.41 13.41
N ASN A 22 -0.70 -1.35 12.10
CA ASN A 22 -0.36 -0.11 11.40
C ASN A 22 -1.57 0.66 10.88
N ILE A 23 -2.71 -0.04 10.64
CA ILE A 23 -3.97 0.55 10.18
C ILE A 23 -5.07 0.20 11.18
N PRO A 24 -5.12 0.94 12.30
CA PRO A 24 -5.99 0.59 13.42
C PRO A 24 -7.46 0.93 13.19
N SER A 25 -7.78 1.93 12.36
CA SER A 25 -9.18 2.24 12.02
C SER A 25 -9.66 1.32 10.90
N ARG A 26 -10.79 0.65 11.10
CA ARG A 26 -11.27 -0.39 10.19
C ARG A 26 -12.76 -0.24 9.90
N ILE A 27 -13.14 -0.65 8.71
CA ILE A 27 -14.53 -0.72 8.25
C ILE A 27 -14.78 -2.14 7.73
N ALA A 28 -15.86 -2.75 8.15
CA ALA A 28 -16.37 -3.98 7.57
C ALA A 28 -17.77 -3.77 7.01
N PHE A 29 -17.94 -4.08 5.75
CA PHE A 29 -19.26 -4.28 5.16
C PHE A 29 -19.79 -5.67 5.49
N ALA A 30 -20.99 -6.01 5.01
CA ALA A 30 -21.58 -7.33 5.22
C ALA A 30 -20.63 -8.44 4.72
N VAL A 31 -20.37 -9.41 5.58
CA VAL A 31 -19.55 -10.59 5.29
C VAL A 31 -20.36 -11.86 5.49
N SER A 32 -19.90 -12.98 4.93
CA SER A 32 -20.63 -14.25 4.97
C SER A 32 -20.50 -14.99 6.30
N SER A 33 -19.46 -14.71 7.09
CA SER A 33 -19.23 -15.45 8.33
C SER A 33 -18.74 -14.55 9.49
N GLY A 34 -19.01 -15.01 10.73
CA GLY A 34 -18.47 -14.36 11.91
C GLY A 34 -16.94 -14.50 12.04
N VAL A 35 -16.32 -15.44 11.30
CA VAL A 35 -14.87 -15.58 11.22
C VAL A 35 -14.30 -14.41 10.43
N ASP A 36 -14.90 -14.07 9.28
CA ASP A 36 -14.49 -12.93 8.46
C ASP A 36 -14.64 -11.62 9.24
N SER A 37 -15.75 -11.48 9.98
CA SER A 37 -15.96 -10.33 10.87
C SER A 37 -14.84 -10.17 11.89
N ARG A 38 -14.43 -11.26 12.56
CA ARG A 38 -13.30 -11.23 13.49
C ARG A 38 -11.98 -10.94 12.80
N THR A 39 -11.80 -11.46 11.60
CA THR A 39 -10.58 -11.19 10.82
C THR A 39 -10.41 -9.71 10.54
N ILE A 40 -11.51 -8.99 10.26
CA ILE A 40 -11.46 -7.55 9.96
C ILE A 40 -11.46 -6.72 11.26
N LEU A 41 -12.45 -6.95 12.14
CA LEU A 41 -12.79 -6.05 13.26
C LEU A 41 -12.31 -6.54 14.63
N ASP A 42 -11.72 -7.75 14.71
CA ASP A 42 -11.45 -8.47 15.96
C ASP A 42 -12.72 -8.78 16.79
N SER A 43 -13.90 -8.59 16.19
CA SER A 43 -15.21 -8.82 16.80
C SER A 43 -16.22 -9.38 15.80
N VAL A 44 -17.26 -10.01 16.30
CA VAL A 44 -18.40 -10.48 15.49
C VAL A 44 -19.39 -9.35 15.26
N GLY A 45 -20.20 -9.46 14.21
CA GLY A 45 -21.31 -8.54 13.93
C GLY A 45 -21.46 -8.15 12.47
N ALA A 46 -20.39 -8.14 11.68
CA ALA A 46 -20.47 -7.79 10.28
C ALA A 46 -21.24 -8.84 9.45
N GLU A 47 -21.35 -10.08 9.93
CA GLU A 47 -22.19 -11.13 9.34
C GLU A 47 -23.71 -10.88 9.49
N LYS A 48 -24.09 -9.93 10.33
CA LYS A 48 -25.51 -9.57 10.60
C LYS A 48 -25.93 -8.30 9.86
N LEU A 49 -25.03 -7.72 9.06
CA LEU A 49 -25.32 -6.53 8.29
C LEU A 49 -26.22 -6.83 7.10
N LEU A 50 -27.03 -5.86 6.71
CA LEU A 50 -28.03 -5.99 5.67
C LEU A 50 -27.46 -5.87 4.24
N GLY A 51 -26.20 -5.48 4.09
CA GLY A 51 -25.61 -5.17 2.79
C GLY A 51 -25.99 -3.78 2.29
N LYS A 52 -25.75 -3.50 1.00
CA LYS A 52 -26.06 -2.22 0.35
C LYS A 52 -25.54 -0.98 1.08
N GLY A 53 -24.29 -1.04 1.54
CA GLY A 53 -23.66 0.07 2.26
C GLY A 53 -23.81 0.03 3.78
N ASP A 54 -24.55 -0.94 4.35
CA ASP A 54 -24.57 -1.16 5.79
C ASP A 54 -23.20 -1.66 6.26
N MET A 55 -22.60 -1.01 7.23
CA MET A 55 -21.23 -1.28 7.66
C MET A 55 -21.03 -1.11 9.16
N LEU A 56 -19.99 -1.75 9.68
CA LEU A 56 -19.46 -1.52 11.00
C LEU A 56 -18.14 -0.74 10.88
N TYR A 57 -18.06 0.38 11.56
CA TYR A 57 -16.87 1.23 11.65
C TYR A 57 -16.23 1.11 13.02
N ALA A 58 -14.98 0.71 13.06
CA ALA A 58 -14.15 0.63 14.27
C ALA A 58 -13.05 1.69 14.21
N PRO A 59 -13.27 2.90 14.74
CA PRO A 59 -12.24 3.92 14.82
C PRO A 59 -11.17 3.56 15.84
N ILE A 60 -9.99 4.15 15.68
CA ILE A 60 -8.92 4.03 16.67
C ILE A 60 -9.40 4.51 18.07
N GLY A 61 -9.07 3.75 19.09
CA GLY A 61 -9.44 4.08 20.49
C GLY A 61 -10.88 3.72 20.88
N SER A 62 -11.70 3.20 19.96
CA SER A 62 -13.05 2.71 20.30
C SER A 62 -13.01 1.23 20.69
N THR A 63 -13.69 0.88 21.77
CA THR A 63 -13.82 -0.53 22.22
C THR A 63 -14.92 -1.29 21.49
N LYS A 64 -15.85 -0.58 20.83
CA LYS A 64 -16.97 -1.19 20.11
C LYS A 64 -17.12 -0.56 18.73
N PRO A 65 -17.36 -1.38 17.68
CA PRO A 65 -17.70 -0.86 16.36
C PRO A 65 -19.02 -0.09 16.38
N ILE A 66 -19.09 0.95 15.58
CA ILE A 66 -20.28 1.78 15.36
C ILE A 66 -20.92 1.33 14.05
N ARG A 67 -22.24 1.08 14.08
CA ARG A 67 -22.99 0.77 12.85
C ARG A 67 -23.30 2.03 12.07
N VAL A 68 -22.93 2.06 10.81
CA VAL A 68 -23.11 3.21 9.93
C VAL A 68 -23.77 2.73 8.63
N GLN A 69 -24.72 3.48 8.12
CA GLN A 69 -25.28 3.25 6.79
C GLN A 69 -24.55 4.13 5.78
N GLY A 70 -23.77 3.50 4.90
CA GLY A 70 -23.15 4.14 3.76
C GLY A 70 -24.08 4.24 2.56
N ALA A 71 -23.70 5.06 1.57
CA ALA A 71 -24.36 5.09 0.28
C ALA A 71 -24.10 3.79 -0.49
N PHE A 72 -25.12 3.28 -1.16
CA PHE A 72 -24.96 2.19 -2.11
C PHE A 72 -24.71 2.79 -3.50
N ILE A 73 -23.69 2.26 -4.17
CA ILE A 73 -23.35 2.64 -5.55
C ILE A 73 -23.44 1.38 -6.40
N SER A 74 -24.16 1.44 -7.53
CA SER A 74 -24.25 0.33 -8.47
C SER A 74 -23.00 0.25 -9.36
N GLU A 75 -22.77 -0.91 -9.98
CA GLU A 75 -21.64 -1.10 -10.92
C GLU A 75 -21.72 -0.14 -12.12
N GLU A 76 -22.94 0.15 -12.57
CA GLU A 76 -23.17 1.10 -13.66
C GLU A 76 -22.78 2.54 -13.26
N GLU A 77 -23.06 2.93 -12.02
CA GLU A 77 -22.67 4.24 -11.50
C GLU A 77 -21.16 4.33 -11.32
N ILE A 78 -20.53 3.26 -10.84
CA ILE A 78 -19.06 3.17 -10.72
C ILE A 78 -18.42 3.35 -12.11
N THR A 79 -18.91 2.61 -13.12
CA THR A 79 -18.40 2.70 -14.48
C THR A 79 -18.52 4.12 -15.03
N ARG A 80 -19.67 4.78 -14.85
CA ARG A 80 -19.86 6.17 -15.29
C ARG A 80 -18.91 7.15 -14.60
N ILE A 81 -18.67 6.96 -13.29
CA ILE A 81 -17.75 7.81 -12.54
C ILE A 81 -16.31 7.62 -13.03
N VAL A 82 -15.88 6.36 -13.22
CA VAL A 82 -14.56 6.03 -13.72
C VAL A 82 -14.33 6.60 -15.12
N ASP A 83 -15.31 6.46 -16.01
CA ASP A 83 -15.24 7.01 -17.36
C ASP A 83 -15.18 8.54 -17.36
N TYR A 84 -15.92 9.18 -16.46
CA TYR A 84 -15.85 10.63 -16.28
C TYR A 84 -14.47 11.10 -15.84
N ILE A 85 -13.88 10.41 -14.85
CA ILE A 85 -12.54 10.71 -14.34
C ILE A 85 -11.51 10.52 -15.46
N LYS A 86 -11.54 9.38 -16.15
CA LYS A 86 -10.63 9.10 -17.27
C LYS A 86 -10.69 10.17 -18.37
N ARG A 87 -11.88 10.65 -18.72
CA ARG A 87 -12.04 11.73 -19.72
C ARG A 87 -11.46 13.06 -19.25
N LYS A 88 -11.44 13.30 -17.95
CA LYS A 88 -10.93 14.53 -17.36
C LYS A 88 -9.41 14.50 -17.18
N ASP A 89 -8.84 13.33 -16.86
CA ASP A 89 -7.40 13.17 -16.66
C ASP A 89 -6.58 13.09 -17.95
N VAL A 90 -7.22 12.94 -19.11
CA VAL A 90 -6.54 12.93 -20.43
C VAL A 90 -6.00 14.33 -20.82
N SER A 91 -6.32 15.39 -20.08
CA SER A 91 -5.84 16.74 -20.36
C SER A 91 -4.65 17.11 -19.47
N GLU A 92 -3.46 17.15 -20.05
CA GLU A 92 -2.23 17.84 -19.62
C GLU A 92 -1.40 17.22 -18.48
N THR A 93 -2.01 16.73 -17.39
CA THR A 93 -1.23 16.28 -16.21
C THR A 93 -0.58 14.90 -16.43
N SER A 94 -1.25 14.01 -17.14
CA SER A 94 -0.73 12.66 -17.42
C SER A 94 0.45 12.70 -18.39
N GLU A 95 0.36 13.49 -19.45
CA GLU A 95 1.46 13.66 -20.41
C GLU A 95 2.68 14.37 -19.80
N MET A 96 2.46 15.30 -18.88
CA MET A 96 3.57 15.95 -18.17
C MET A 96 4.28 14.98 -17.23
N ILE A 97 3.53 14.17 -16.48
CA ILE A 97 4.09 13.16 -15.57
C ILE A 97 4.81 12.07 -16.36
N GLU A 98 4.27 11.58 -17.47
CA GLU A 98 4.93 10.59 -18.33
C GLU A 98 6.25 11.15 -18.90
N ARG A 99 6.27 12.38 -19.39
CA ARG A 99 7.49 13.04 -19.86
C ARG A 99 8.52 13.23 -18.75
N GLU A 100 8.08 13.54 -17.53
CA GLU A 100 8.97 13.72 -16.38
C GLU A 100 9.56 12.39 -15.90
N ILE A 101 8.78 11.30 -15.96
CA ILE A 101 9.24 9.94 -15.69
C ILE A 101 10.23 9.48 -16.77
N GLU A 102 9.90 9.66 -18.05
CA GLU A 102 10.80 9.30 -19.16
C GLU A 102 12.12 10.11 -19.11
N SER A 103 12.06 11.40 -18.81
CA SER A 103 13.27 12.21 -18.66
C SER A 103 14.13 11.77 -17.46
N SER A 104 13.50 11.34 -16.37
CA SER A 104 14.20 10.83 -15.19
C SER A 104 14.82 9.45 -15.42
N LEU A 105 14.18 8.58 -16.20
CA LEU A 105 14.71 7.28 -16.59
C LEU A 105 15.89 7.43 -17.55
N ASN A 106 15.78 8.31 -18.55
CA ASN A 106 16.87 8.57 -19.51
C ASN A 106 18.09 9.24 -18.85
N HIS A 107 17.89 10.04 -17.79
CA HIS A 107 18.99 10.65 -17.04
C HIS A 107 19.78 9.63 -16.18
N ASN A 108 19.18 8.47 -15.87
CA ASN A 108 19.85 7.40 -15.14
C ASN A 108 20.64 6.44 -16.06
N ASP A 109 20.29 6.37 -17.35
CA ASP A 109 21.05 5.54 -18.30
C ASP A 109 22.36 6.22 -18.77
N ASP A 110 22.40 7.54 -18.81
CA ASP A 110 23.63 8.27 -19.16
C ASP A 110 24.71 8.24 -18.04
N LYS A 111 24.34 7.80 -16.83
CA LYS A 111 25.30 7.59 -15.73
C LYS A 111 25.88 6.18 -15.62
N LYS A 112 25.52 5.26 -16.50
CA LYS A 112 26.08 3.89 -16.57
C LYS A 112 27.22 3.72 -17.56
N GLY A 113 27.77 4.77 -18.09
CA GLY A 113 28.90 4.72 -19.00
C GLY A 113 30.04 5.62 -18.59
N GLY A 114 30.91 5.15 -17.72
CA GLY A 114 32.18 5.85 -17.43
C GLY A 114 32.61 5.67 -15.98
N TYR A 115 33.26 4.58 -15.68
CA TYR A 115 34.16 4.55 -14.50
C TYR A 115 35.37 5.40 -14.86
N THR A 116 35.30 6.69 -14.55
CA THR A 116 36.51 7.49 -14.37
C THR A 116 37.00 7.24 -12.96
N GLU A 117 38.18 6.68 -12.89
CA GLU A 117 39.00 6.60 -11.68
C GLU A 117 39.29 8.03 -11.19
N ASP A 118 38.41 8.60 -10.39
CA ASP A 118 38.73 9.71 -9.52
C ASP A 118 39.06 9.14 -8.15
N GLU A 119 40.31 9.24 -7.80
CA GLU A 119 40.87 9.00 -6.48
C GLU A 119 40.27 10.02 -5.50
N GLU A 120 39.03 9.78 -5.02
CA GLU A 120 38.51 10.47 -3.85
C GLU A 120 38.30 9.46 -2.72
N GLU A 121 39.17 9.61 -1.72
CA GLU A 121 39.09 9.19 -0.32
C GLU A 121 38.06 8.06 -0.03
N ARG A 122 38.45 6.84 -0.37
CA ARG A 122 37.72 5.65 0.14
C ARG A 122 37.95 5.62 1.65
N ASP A 123 36.83 5.57 2.37
CA ASP A 123 36.80 5.42 3.82
C ASP A 123 37.79 4.32 4.24
N PRO A 124 38.81 4.64 5.03
CA PRO A 124 39.85 3.68 5.44
C PRO A 124 39.25 2.46 6.17
N ILE A 125 38.10 2.62 6.83
CA ILE A 125 37.37 1.53 7.49
C ILE A 125 36.82 0.53 6.47
N LEU A 126 36.34 1.01 5.30
CA LEU A 126 35.86 0.15 4.23
C LEU A 126 36.98 -0.72 3.65
N ILE A 127 38.17 -0.17 3.48
CA ILE A 127 39.34 -0.89 2.96
C ILE A 127 39.75 -1.98 3.96
N GLU A 128 39.85 -1.65 5.25
CA GLU A 128 40.17 -2.63 6.29
C GLU A 128 39.15 -3.76 6.40
N ALA A 129 37.86 -3.43 6.25
CA ALA A 129 36.79 -4.42 6.24
C ALA A 129 36.87 -5.39 5.04
N ILE A 130 37.19 -4.88 3.85
CA ILE A 130 37.38 -5.68 2.64
C ILE A 130 38.60 -6.61 2.80
N GLU A 131 39.73 -6.12 3.30
CA GLU A 131 40.91 -6.94 3.52
C GLU A 131 40.67 -8.05 4.54
N ARG A 132 39.93 -7.79 5.62
CA ARG A 132 39.51 -8.84 6.58
C ARG A 132 38.59 -9.88 5.94
N CYS A 133 37.59 -9.48 5.16
CA CYS A 133 36.71 -10.43 4.47
C CYS A 133 37.48 -11.32 3.49
N ILE A 134 38.48 -10.80 2.81
CA ILE A 134 39.33 -11.56 1.88
C ILE A 134 40.19 -12.55 2.62
N ASN A 135 40.80 -12.15 3.75
CA ASN A 135 41.69 -13.00 4.53
C ASN A 135 40.95 -14.11 5.29
N ASP A 136 39.77 -13.82 5.85
CA ASP A 136 39.03 -14.78 6.64
C ASP A 136 38.12 -15.68 5.79
N LYS A 137 37.97 -15.42 4.47
CA LYS A 137 37.11 -16.11 3.51
C LYS A 137 35.65 -16.30 3.99
N THR A 138 35.21 -15.44 4.89
CA THR A 138 33.86 -15.46 5.45
C THR A 138 33.30 -14.05 5.46
N ALA A 139 32.20 -13.85 4.75
CA ALA A 139 31.34 -12.69 4.90
C ALA A 139 30.09 -13.16 5.66
N SER A 140 29.93 -12.68 6.90
CA SER A 140 28.67 -12.88 7.65
C SER A 140 27.80 -11.64 7.39
N ILE A 141 26.59 -11.89 6.90
CA ILE A 141 25.52 -10.91 6.78
C ILE A 141 24.76 -10.80 8.09
#